data_9716ecc301b7c343a260d6d971249b27
#
_entry.id   9716ecc301b7c343a260d6d971249b27
#
_cell.length_a   1.000
_cell.length_b   1.000
_cell.length_c   1.000
_cell.angle_alpha   90.00
_cell.angle_beta   90.00
_cell.angle_gamma   90.00
#
_symmetry.space_group_name_H-M   'P 1'
#
loop_
_entity.id
_entity.type
_entity.pdbx_description
1 polymer ?
#
loop_
_entity_poly.entity_id
_entity_poly.type
_entity_poly.pdbx_seq_one_letter_code
_entity_poly.pdbx_strand_id
1 'polypeptide(L)'
;MKCNRLENQVCVRTTGQYRLCCVSSEPDNVENIMTHDISKWTGSNARTNAIKLLTNNIWPDACTRCKVDEEAGIESTRQKSSHYGPGITHLDLRFGNACNLSCRMCWPGSSSSLVQEHQEFLMNDIISPWGESSFVVHNWYDDETALELASIPTLKEVYLTGGEPMMVKGLLKFIQLLDKNVSLRFNTNGTILNPTLLEEIKKFKNVNMCFSIDGVGKINDYIRWGSKWEDVYRNFKICKDAGFDVSIGPTVQILNELYMPELRQWASDEGVDIFENILSSPDYYSIKNAPWRNNNKRVHDDFIKYTNILDNKRNCFIADYLPEVANAYGIS
;
A
#
# COMPACT_ATOMS: atom_id res chain seq x y z
N MET A 1 -20.83 -18.99 -4.84
CA MET A 1 -20.11 -18.02 -3.95
C MET A 1 -20.39 -16.61 -4.42
N LYS A 2 -20.32 -15.60 -3.54
CA LYS A 2 -20.47 -14.18 -3.89
C LYS A 2 -19.25 -13.38 -3.45
N CYS A 3 -18.86 -12.33 -4.20
CA CYS A 3 -17.79 -11.43 -3.83
C CYS A 3 -18.22 -9.97 -4.04
N ASN A 4 -18.50 -9.26 -2.94
CA ASN A 4 -18.93 -7.86 -2.99
C ASN A 4 -17.86 -6.94 -3.61
N ARG A 5 -16.56 -7.23 -3.40
CA ARG A 5 -15.49 -6.46 -4.06
C ARG A 5 -15.56 -6.57 -5.57
N LEU A 6 -15.78 -7.78 -6.08
CA LEU A 6 -15.88 -8.00 -7.51
C LEU A 6 -17.14 -7.35 -8.12
N GLU A 7 -18.23 -7.30 -7.36
CA GLU A 7 -19.52 -6.77 -7.85
C GLU A 7 -19.67 -5.25 -7.64
N ASN A 8 -19.05 -4.69 -6.57
CA ASN A 8 -19.36 -3.33 -6.13
C ASN A 8 -18.12 -2.41 -6.05
N GLN A 9 -16.93 -2.88 -6.43
CA GLN A 9 -15.70 -2.10 -6.35
C GLN A 9 -15.12 -1.82 -7.74
N VAL A 10 -14.53 -0.63 -7.90
CA VAL A 10 -13.55 -0.32 -8.93
C VAL A 10 -12.19 -0.20 -8.28
N CYS A 11 -11.23 -0.99 -8.73
CA CYS A 11 -9.86 -0.98 -8.24
C CYS A 11 -8.91 -0.61 -9.38
N VAL A 12 -8.09 0.43 -9.20
CA VAL A 12 -7.15 0.95 -10.20
C VAL A 12 -5.74 0.99 -9.65
N ARG A 13 -4.78 0.39 -10.39
CA ARG A 13 -3.36 0.36 -10.03
C ARG A 13 -2.67 1.71 -10.23
N THR A 14 -1.44 1.82 -9.76
CA THR A 14 -0.54 2.97 -9.99
C THR A 14 -0.31 3.26 -11.48
N THR A 15 -0.41 2.24 -12.34
CA THR A 15 -0.28 2.32 -13.80
C THR A 15 -1.57 2.77 -14.52
N GLY A 16 -2.67 2.96 -13.78
CA GLY A 16 -4.00 3.18 -14.37
C GLY A 16 -4.73 1.90 -14.79
N GLN A 17 -4.11 0.73 -14.67
CA GLN A 17 -4.76 -0.55 -15.00
C GLN A 17 -5.86 -0.89 -13.99
N TYR A 18 -7.00 -1.33 -14.49
CA TYR A 18 -8.06 -1.90 -13.66
C TYR A 18 -7.62 -3.24 -13.07
N ARG A 19 -8.20 -3.55 -11.92
CA ARG A 19 -8.09 -4.87 -11.29
C ARG A 19 -9.45 -5.39 -10.85
N LEU A 20 -9.60 -6.69 -10.80
CA LEU A 20 -10.79 -7.32 -10.20
C LEU A 20 -10.92 -6.93 -8.72
N CYS A 21 -9.82 -6.91 -7.98
CA CYS A 21 -9.76 -6.36 -6.62
C CYS A 21 -8.30 -6.11 -6.17
N CYS A 22 -8.10 -5.55 -4.99
CA CYS A 22 -6.77 -5.22 -4.45
C CYS A 22 -5.82 -6.42 -4.26
N VAL A 23 -6.34 -7.64 -4.13
CA VAL A 23 -5.56 -8.87 -3.92
C VAL A 23 -5.63 -9.86 -5.09
N SER A 24 -6.29 -9.49 -6.20
CA SER A 24 -6.34 -10.34 -7.38
C SER A 24 -4.98 -10.45 -8.08
N SER A 25 -4.70 -11.60 -8.67
CA SER A 25 -3.58 -11.83 -9.57
C SER A 25 -4.09 -11.81 -11.01
N GLU A 26 -3.80 -10.74 -11.75
CA GLU A 26 -4.24 -10.59 -13.14
C GLU A 26 -3.05 -10.52 -14.08
N PRO A 27 -3.20 -11.00 -15.32
CA PRO A 27 -2.20 -10.77 -16.35
C PRO A 27 -2.09 -9.26 -16.70
N ASP A 28 -0.95 -8.89 -17.27
CA ASP A 28 -0.58 -7.47 -17.51
C ASP A 28 -1.39 -6.74 -18.61
N ASN A 29 -2.31 -7.42 -19.29
CA ASN A 29 -3.10 -6.88 -20.43
C ASN A 29 -4.54 -6.52 -20.03
N VAL A 30 -4.74 -6.00 -18.85
CA VAL A 30 -6.07 -5.55 -18.38
C VAL A 30 -6.34 -4.13 -18.90
N GLU A 31 -7.60 -3.81 -19.13
CA GLU A 31 -8.05 -2.48 -19.55
C GLU A 31 -7.50 -1.39 -18.61
N ASN A 32 -7.25 -0.21 -19.17
CA ASN A 32 -6.70 0.93 -18.46
C ASN A 32 -7.74 2.05 -18.38
N ILE A 33 -7.86 2.71 -17.23
CA ILE A 33 -8.82 3.80 -16.99
C ILE A 33 -8.62 4.99 -17.93
N MET A 34 -7.41 5.21 -18.43
CA MET A 34 -7.12 6.27 -19.39
C MET A 34 -7.65 5.99 -20.80
N THR A 35 -8.03 4.76 -21.11
CA THR A 35 -8.51 4.33 -22.43
C THR A 35 -9.90 3.70 -22.39
N HIS A 36 -10.36 3.32 -21.23
CA HIS A 36 -11.64 2.67 -21.00
C HIS A 36 -12.31 3.26 -19.76
N ASP A 37 -13.46 3.88 -19.96
CA ASP A 37 -14.28 4.39 -18.86
C ASP A 37 -14.76 3.27 -17.91
N ILE A 38 -15.31 3.67 -16.76
CA ILE A 38 -15.78 2.73 -15.73
C ILE A 38 -16.90 1.83 -16.27
N SER A 39 -17.74 2.33 -17.17
CA SER A 39 -18.86 1.55 -17.72
C SER A 39 -18.37 0.38 -18.56
N LYS A 40 -17.34 0.60 -19.37
CA LYS A 40 -16.66 -0.47 -20.14
C LYS A 40 -15.99 -1.48 -19.22
N TRP A 41 -15.28 -1.02 -18.18
CA TRP A 41 -14.66 -1.93 -17.20
C TRP A 41 -15.71 -2.78 -16.47
N THR A 42 -16.79 -2.16 -15.97
CA THR A 42 -17.83 -2.89 -15.24
C THR A 42 -18.55 -3.93 -16.08
N GLY A 43 -18.66 -3.70 -17.40
CA GLY A 43 -19.19 -4.63 -18.39
C GLY A 43 -18.14 -5.55 -19.03
N SER A 44 -16.87 -5.45 -18.65
CA SER A 44 -15.79 -6.21 -19.31
C SER A 44 -15.95 -7.73 -19.17
N ASN A 45 -15.45 -8.45 -20.17
CA ASN A 45 -15.45 -9.90 -20.15
C ASN A 45 -14.67 -10.48 -18.96
N ALA A 46 -13.57 -9.84 -18.57
CA ALA A 46 -12.76 -10.28 -17.44
C ALA A 46 -13.57 -10.27 -16.15
N ARG A 47 -14.24 -9.14 -15.87
CA ARG A 47 -15.04 -8.97 -14.65
C ARG A 47 -16.31 -9.83 -14.66
N THR A 48 -17.08 -9.81 -15.74
CA THR A 48 -18.35 -10.56 -15.86
C THR A 48 -18.12 -12.06 -15.81
N ASN A 49 -17.04 -12.56 -16.45
CA ASN A 49 -16.68 -13.98 -16.36
C ASN A 49 -16.26 -14.36 -14.92
N ALA A 50 -15.47 -13.55 -14.24
CA ALA A 50 -15.09 -13.83 -12.86
C ALA A 50 -16.31 -13.90 -11.92
N ILE A 51 -17.26 -12.98 -12.07
CA ILE A 51 -18.55 -13.01 -11.34
C ILE A 51 -19.31 -14.30 -11.64
N LYS A 52 -19.44 -14.68 -12.92
CA LYS A 52 -20.13 -15.90 -13.35
C LYS A 52 -19.50 -17.17 -12.78
N LEU A 53 -18.17 -17.26 -12.78
CA LEU A 53 -17.45 -18.39 -12.20
C LEU A 53 -17.73 -18.51 -10.71
N LEU A 54 -17.59 -17.44 -9.93
CA LEU A 54 -17.89 -17.45 -8.49
C LEU A 54 -19.35 -17.82 -8.21
N THR A 55 -20.30 -17.29 -9.00
CA THR A 55 -21.74 -17.64 -8.84
C THR A 55 -21.96 -19.14 -9.01
N ASN A 56 -21.21 -19.78 -9.89
CA ASN A 56 -21.24 -21.24 -10.10
C ASN A 56 -20.33 -22.02 -9.13
N ASN A 57 -19.83 -21.40 -8.06
CA ASN A 57 -18.89 -21.98 -7.09
C ASN A 57 -17.55 -22.44 -7.69
N ILE A 58 -17.12 -21.80 -8.78
CA ILE A 58 -15.84 -22.02 -9.41
C ILE A 58 -14.93 -20.83 -9.09
N TRP A 59 -13.73 -21.10 -8.60
CA TRP A 59 -12.75 -20.06 -8.35
C TRP A 59 -12.11 -19.56 -9.64
N PRO A 60 -12.17 -18.24 -9.93
CA PRO A 60 -11.34 -17.65 -10.98
C PRO A 60 -9.86 -17.75 -10.61
N ASP A 61 -8.97 -17.94 -11.61
CA ASP A 61 -7.51 -18.00 -11.38
C ASP A 61 -6.99 -16.75 -10.67
N ALA A 62 -7.52 -15.58 -11.00
CA ALA A 62 -7.19 -14.32 -10.34
C ALA A 62 -7.56 -14.27 -8.85
N CYS A 63 -8.41 -15.15 -8.36
CA CYS A 63 -8.89 -15.20 -6.96
C CYS A 63 -8.13 -16.20 -6.08
N THR A 64 -6.97 -16.71 -6.53
CA THR A 64 -6.17 -17.73 -5.84
C THR A 64 -5.85 -17.35 -4.39
N ARG A 65 -5.59 -16.09 -4.07
CA ARG A 65 -5.31 -15.66 -2.69
C ARG A 65 -6.48 -15.95 -1.76
N CYS A 66 -7.68 -15.53 -2.11
CA CYS A 66 -8.86 -15.78 -1.29
C CYS A 66 -9.20 -17.28 -1.19
N LYS A 67 -8.98 -18.03 -2.30
CA LYS A 67 -9.13 -19.48 -2.31
C LYS A 67 -8.24 -20.15 -1.28
N VAL A 68 -6.96 -19.84 -1.29
CA VAL A 68 -5.97 -20.42 -0.36
C VAL A 68 -6.29 -20.06 1.08
N ASP A 69 -6.64 -18.79 1.35
CA ASP A 69 -7.01 -18.34 2.69
C ASP A 69 -8.24 -19.15 3.20
N GLU A 70 -9.30 -19.29 2.40
CA GLU A 70 -10.52 -20.00 2.78
C GLU A 70 -10.32 -21.51 2.93
N GLU A 71 -9.51 -22.13 2.06
CA GLU A 71 -9.13 -23.56 2.20
C GLU A 71 -8.30 -23.81 3.47
N ALA A 72 -7.54 -22.80 3.93
CA ALA A 72 -6.81 -22.85 5.21
C ALA A 72 -7.67 -22.48 6.42
N GLY A 73 -8.97 -22.20 6.26
CA GLY A 73 -9.85 -21.74 7.34
C GLY A 73 -9.60 -20.30 7.80
N ILE A 74 -8.89 -19.51 6.98
CA ILE A 74 -8.60 -18.09 7.25
C ILE A 74 -9.64 -17.23 6.55
N GLU A 75 -10.21 -16.27 7.27
CA GLU A 75 -11.16 -15.33 6.69
C GLU A 75 -10.52 -14.49 5.58
N SER A 76 -10.98 -14.69 4.36
CA SER A 76 -10.42 -14.07 3.16
C SER A 76 -10.84 -12.60 2.97
N THR A 77 -10.14 -11.87 2.09
CA THR A 77 -10.54 -10.51 1.67
C THR A 77 -11.95 -10.48 1.08
N ARG A 78 -12.39 -11.55 0.40
CA ARG A 78 -13.75 -11.69 -0.13
C ARG A 78 -14.79 -11.74 1.01
N GLN A 79 -14.54 -12.52 2.02
CA GLN A 79 -15.44 -12.71 3.16
C GLN A 79 -15.53 -11.45 4.04
N LYS A 80 -14.41 -10.73 4.22
CA LYS A 80 -14.35 -9.47 4.97
C LYS A 80 -15.05 -8.30 4.27
N SER A 81 -15.42 -8.44 2.98
CA SER A 81 -15.99 -7.33 2.22
C SER A 81 -17.45 -7.07 2.57
N SER A 82 -17.74 -5.84 3.00
CA SER A 82 -19.10 -5.38 3.26
C SER A 82 -19.93 -5.27 1.99
N HIS A 83 -21.26 -5.43 2.12
CA HIS A 83 -22.20 -5.23 1.03
C HIS A 83 -22.99 -3.95 1.28
N TYR A 84 -22.89 -2.99 0.33
CA TYR A 84 -23.54 -1.69 0.45
C TYR A 84 -24.68 -1.47 -0.55
N GLY A 85 -25.23 -2.53 -1.10
CA GLY A 85 -26.31 -2.48 -2.10
C GLY A 85 -25.81 -2.62 -3.54
N PRO A 86 -26.68 -2.42 -4.54
CA PRO A 86 -26.33 -2.59 -5.94
C PRO A 86 -25.48 -1.42 -6.47
N GLY A 87 -24.75 -1.69 -7.56
CA GLY A 87 -23.91 -0.70 -8.25
C GLY A 87 -22.51 -0.58 -7.68
N ILE A 88 -21.75 0.37 -8.18
CA ILE A 88 -20.39 0.63 -7.70
C ILE A 88 -20.48 1.49 -6.45
N THR A 89 -20.04 0.94 -5.33
CA THR A 89 -20.10 1.57 -4.01
C THR A 89 -18.72 1.89 -3.44
N HIS A 90 -17.67 1.29 -3.99
CA HIS A 90 -16.29 1.47 -3.51
C HIS A 90 -15.33 1.79 -4.64
N LEU A 91 -14.42 2.72 -4.38
CA LEU A 91 -13.25 2.99 -5.20
C LEU A 91 -11.98 2.67 -4.43
N ASP A 92 -11.07 1.89 -5.02
CA ASP A 92 -9.70 1.65 -4.54
C ASP A 92 -8.75 2.26 -5.57
N LEU A 93 -8.24 3.45 -5.28
CA LEU A 93 -7.54 4.27 -6.25
C LEU A 93 -6.08 4.48 -5.86
N ARG A 94 -5.21 4.26 -6.85
CA ARG A 94 -3.77 4.56 -6.79
C ARG A 94 -3.45 5.45 -7.97
N PHE A 95 -3.59 6.76 -7.80
CA PHE A 95 -3.44 7.75 -8.90
C PHE A 95 -2.05 7.78 -9.54
N GLY A 96 -1.12 7.01 -9.06
CA GLY A 96 0.23 6.87 -9.58
C GLY A 96 1.18 6.32 -8.53
N ASN A 97 2.48 6.35 -8.83
CA ASN A 97 3.54 5.93 -7.92
C ASN A 97 4.36 7.12 -7.37
N ALA A 98 3.86 8.35 -7.45
CA ALA A 98 4.52 9.50 -6.82
C ALA A 98 4.65 9.24 -5.32
N CYS A 99 5.88 9.23 -4.80
CA CYS A 99 6.20 9.00 -3.39
C CYS A 99 7.54 9.65 -3.07
N ASN A 100 7.66 10.23 -1.88
CA ASN A 100 8.87 10.86 -1.39
C ASN A 100 9.77 9.93 -0.57
N LEU A 101 9.39 8.67 -0.39
CA LEU A 101 10.14 7.70 0.39
C LEU A 101 10.71 6.57 -0.46
N SER A 102 11.88 6.08 -0.05
CA SER A 102 12.56 4.89 -0.58
C SER A 102 12.55 3.76 0.46
N CYS A 103 11.34 3.32 0.90
CA CYS A 103 11.21 2.27 1.91
C CYS A 103 11.91 0.98 1.48
N ARG A 104 12.60 0.29 2.43
CA ARG A 104 13.44 -0.88 2.14
C ARG A 104 12.68 -2.06 1.55
N MET A 105 11.44 -2.28 1.99
CA MET A 105 10.56 -3.35 1.51
C MET A 105 9.74 -2.99 0.27
N CYS A 106 9.80 -1.72 -0.18
CA CYS A 106 9.02 -1.26 -1.32
C CYS A 106 9.72 -1.56 -2.65
N TRP A 107 9.05 -1.29 -3.76
CA TRP A 107 9.59 -1.50 -5.11
C TRP A 107 9.32 -0.27 -6.00
N PRO A 108 10.11 -0.06 -7.07
CA PRO A 108 10.02 1.15 -7.88
C PRO A 108 8.65 1.38 -8.54
N GLY A 109 7.88 0.35 -8.84
CA GLY A 109 6.52 0.49 -9.37
C GLY A 109 5.51 1.13 -8.39
N SER A 110 5.89 1.27 -7.10
CA SER A 110 5.08 1.93 -6.08
C SER A 110 5.74 3.16 -5.46
N SER A 111 6.95 3.55 -5.90
CA SER A 111 7.60 4.76 -5.41
C SER A 111 8.47 5.41 -6.47
N SER A 112 8.19 6.69 -6.78
CA SER A 112 9.00 7.48 -7.71
C SER A 112 10.41 7.76 -7.18
N SER A 113 10.61 7.85 -5.86
CA SER A 113 11.96 7.95 -5.27
C SER A 113 12.77 6.68 -5.50
N LEU A 114 12.13 5.50 -5.43
CA LEU A 114 12.79 4.24 -5.76
C LEU A 114 13.08 4.09 -7.27
N VAL A 115 12.26 4.66 -8.14
CA VAL A 115 12.58 4.73 -9.58
C VAL A 115 13.88 5.48 -9.80
N GLN A 116 14.05 6.64 -9.15
CA GLN A 116 15.26 7.43 -9.25
C GLN A 116 16.48 6.69 -8.66
N GLU A 117 16.35 6.14 -7.45
CA GLU A 117 17.42 5.38 -6.81
C GLU A 117 17.82 4.15 -7.66
N HIS A 118 16.86 3.43 -8.23
CA HIS A 118 17.12 2.31 -9.13
C HIS A 118 17.90 2.74 -10.40
N GLN A 119 17.51 3.85 -11.01
CA GLN A 119 18.22 4.40 -12.16
C GLN A 119 19.66 4.78 -11.81
N GLU A 120 19.90 5.36 -10.61
CA GLU A 120 21.25 5.66 -10.12
C GLU A 120 22.09 4.40 -9.92
N PHE A 121 21.51 3.29 -9.41
CA PHE A 121 22.20 1.99 -9.32
C PHE A 121 22.66 1.52 -10.70
N LEU A 122 21.76 1.52 -11.69
CA LEU A 122 22.08 1.05 -13.04
C LEU A 122 23.13 1.94 -13.74
N MET A 123 23.05 3.26 -13.59
CA MET A 123 24.02 4.20 -14.19
C MET A 123 25.42 4.09 -13.58
N ASN A 124 25.55 3.61 -12.35
CA ASN A 124 26.84 3.45 -11.68
C ASN A 124 27.31 1.98 -11.62
N ASP A 125 26.72 1.09 -12.43
CA ASP A 125 27.04 -0.35 -12.45
C ASP A 125 26.93 -1.03 -11.07
N ILE A 126 26.04 -0.52 -10.21
CA ILE A 126 25.76 -1.10 -8.88
C ILE A 126 24.59 -2.10 -9.02
N ILE A 127 24.74 -3.27 -8.41
CA ILE A 127 23.67 -4.27 -8.40
C ILE A 127 22.44 -3.68 -7.69
N SER A 128 21.36 -3.52 -8.43
CA SER A 128 20.10 -3.05 -7.88
C SER A 128 19.34 -4.16 -7.16
N PRO A 129 18.74 -3.91 -5.98
CA PRO A 129 17.84 -4.85 -5.32
C PRO A 129 16.63 -5.26 -6.17
N TRP A 130 16.29 -4.48 -7.18
CA TRP A 130 15.11 -4.70 -8.06
C TRP A 130 15.48 -5.28 -9.43
N GLY A 131 16.72 -5.75 -9.61
CA GLY A 131 17.21 -6.33 -10.86
C GLY A 131 17.50 -5.28 -11.93
N GLU A 132 17.37 -5.70 -13.21
CA GLU A 132 17.68 -4.86 -14.38
C GLU A 132 16.43 -4.30 -15.08
N SER A 133 15.24 -4.54 -14.54
CA SER A 133 13.98 -4.06 -15.12
C SER A 133 13.90 -2.54 -15.11
N SER A 134 13.38 -1.95 -16.19
CA SER A 134 13.13 -0.50 -16.21
C SER A 134 11.81 -0.18 -15.49
N PHE A 135 11.84 0.90 -14.72
CA PHE A 135 10.65 1.44 -14.05
C PHE A 135 10.44 2.89 -14.44
N VAL A 136 9.18 3.32 -14.46
CA VAL A 136 8.81 4.69 -14.80
C VAL A 136 7.90 5.31 -13.74
N VAL A 137 7.86 6.61 -13.72
CA VAL A 137 6.90 7.35 -12.86
C VAL A 137 5.56 7.39 -13.58
N HIS A 138 4.54 6.90 -12.89
CA HIS A 138 3.17 6.91 -13.35
C HIS A 138 2.36 7.98 -12.65
N ASN A 139 1.50 8.67 -13.40
CA ASN A 139 0.43 9.53 -12.90
C ASN A 139 -0.69 9.50 -13.93
N TRP A 140 -1.82 8.87 -13.57
CA TRP A 140 -2.97 8.77 -14.47
C TRP A 140 -4.13 9.69 -14.06
N TYR A 141 -3.93 10.53 -13.03
CA TYR A 141 -4.94 11.50 -12.64
C TYR A 141 -5.18 12.50 -13.78
N ASP A 142 -6.44 12.67 -14.16
CA ASP A 142 -6.94 13.77 -14.96
C ASP A 142 -8.33 14.22 -14.44
N ASP A 143 -8.74 15.42 -14.80
CA ASP A 143 -9.96 16.04 -14.27
C ASP A 143 -11.24 15.38 -14.76
N GLU A 144 -11.28 14.85 -15.99
CA GLU A 144 -12.43 14.20 -16.58
C GLU A 144 -12.69 12.85 -15.89
N THR A 145 -11.65 12.04 -15.77
CA THR A 145 -11.69 10.77 -15.02
C THR A 145 -12.08 11.00 -13.55
N ALA A 146 -11.53 12.04 -12.93
CA ALA A 146 -11.86 12.38 -11.53
C ALA A 146 -13.34 12.74 -11.38
N LEU A 147 -13.90 13.49 -12.31
CA LEU A 147 -15.33 13.85 -12.33
C LEU A 147 -16.22 12.62 -12.54
N GLU A 148 -15.85 11.73 -13.48
CA GLU A 148 -16.58 10.46 -13.69
C GLU A 148 -16.63 9.62 -12.41
N LEU A 149 -15.46 9.41 -11.77
CA LEU A 149 -15.35 8.66 -10.52
C LEU A 149 -16.18 9.27 -9.38
N ALA A 150 -16.12 10.59 -9.21
CA ALA A 150 -16.84 11.31 -8.16
C ALA A 150 -18.37 11.37 -8.40
N SER A 151 -18.80 11.24 -9.67
CA SER A 151 -20.21 11.30 -10.07
C SER A 151 -20.96 9.97 -9.93
N ILE A 152 -20.33 8.90 -9.44
CA ILE A 152 -21.00 7.61 -9.24
C ILE A 152 -22.09 7.75 -8.17
N PRO A 153 -23.39 7.59 -8.53
CA PRO A 153 -24.49 7.92 -7.60
C PRO A 153 -24.58 6.99 -6.39
N THR A 154 -24.04 5.78 -6.52
CA THR A 154 -24.07 4.74 -5.46
C THR A 154 -22.82 4.73 -4.60
N LEU A 155 -21.86 5.65 -4.81
CA LEU A 155 -20.58 5.69 -4.11
C LEU A 155 -20.77 5.87 -2.60
N LYS A 156 -20.08 5.05 -1.81
CA LYS A 156 -20.11 5.05 -0.35
C LYS A 156 -18.72 5.18 0.27
N GLU A 157 -17.70 4.67 -0.40
CA GLU A 157 -16.34 4.68 0.13
C GLU A 157 -15.33 4.93 -0.98
N VAL A 158 -14.34 5.78 -0.70
CA VAL A 158 -13.13 5.97 -1.52
C VAL A 158 -11.91 5.64 -0.68
N TYR A 159 -11.16 4.65 -1.10
CA TYR A 159 -9.88 4.26 -0.54
C TYR A 159 -8.73 4.76 -1.42
N LEU A 160 -7.88 5.58 -0.84
CA LEU A 160 -6.76 6.24 -1.50
C LEU A 160 -5.44 5.68 -0.96
N THR A 161 -4.64 5.14 -1.87
CA THR A 161 -3.32 4.56 -1.59
C THR A 161 -2.44 4.70 -2.83
N GLY A 162 -1.37 3.92 -2.97
CA GLY A 162 -0.51 3.94 -4.16
C GLY A 162 0.94 4.22 -3.81
N GLY A 163 1.55 5.26 -4.36
CA GLY A 163 2.79 5.85 -3.87
C GLY A 163 2.51 6.54 -2.53
N GLU A 164 2.43 7.86 -2.53
CA GLU A 164 1.91 8.64 -1.40
C GLU A 164 0.70 9.45 -1.88
N PRO A 165 -0.52 9.18 -1.38
CA PRO A 165 -1.71 9.90 -1.84
C PRO A 165 -1.60 11.42 -1.68
N MET A 166 -0.98 11.89 -0.60
CA MET A 166 -0.83 13.33 -0.31
C MET A 166 0.07 14.06 -1.32
N MET A 167 0.79 13.34 -2.17
CA MET A 167 1.60 13.87 -3.26
C MET A 167 0.87 13.97 -4.60
N VAL A 168 -0.34 13.43 -4.71
CA VAL A 168 -1.11 13.45 -5.96
C VAL A 168 -1.57 14.87 -6.25
N LYS A 169 -1.11 15.47 -7.37
CA LYS A 169 -1.37 16.88 -7.70
C LYS A 169 -2.85 17.23 -7.82
N GLY A 170 -3.70 16.31 -8.24
CA GLY A 170 -5.14 16.52 -8.41
C GLY A 170 -5.97 16.11 -7.18
N LEU A 171 -5.37 15.59 -6.11
CA LEU A 171 -6.11 15.03 -4.99
C LEU A 171 -7.10 16.02 -4.37
N LEU A 172 -6.67 17.26 -4.12
CA LEU A 172 -7.55 18.29 -3.55
C LEU A 172 -8.81 18.49 -4.41
N LYS A 173 -8.64 18.59 -5.72
CA LYS A 173 -9.76 18.77 -6.67
C LYS A 173 -10.69 17.56 -6.65
N PHE A 174 -10.12 16.34 -6.66
CA PHE A 174 -10.92 15.12 -6.57
C PHE A 174 -11.74 15.07 -5.27
N ILE A 175 -11.14 15.36 -4.11
CA ILE A 175 -11.82 15.40 -2.81
C ILE A 175 -12.93 16.46 -2.79
N GLN A 176 -12.74 17.61 -3.46
CA GLN A 176 -13.77 18.65 -3.59
C GLN A 176 -15.00 18.19 -4.38
N LEU A 177 -14.81 17.34 -5.41
CA LEU A 177 -15.88 16.80 -6.23
C LEU A 177 -16.76 15.76 -5.51
N LEU A 178 -16.22 15.08 -4.48
CA LEU A 178 -16.93 14.01 -3.79
C LEU A 178 -18.06 14.53 -2.88
N ASP A 179 -19.17 13.78 -2.81
CA ASP A 179 -20.22 13.96 -1.79
C ASP A 179 -19.60 13.75 -0.39
N LYS A 180 -19.87 14.68 0.52
CA LYS A 180 -19.31 14.68 1.88
C LYS A 180 -19.89 13.57 2.79
N ASN A 181 -20.88 12.82 2.32
CA ASN A 181 -21.37 11.59 2.96
C ASN A 181 -20.59 10.33 2.57
N VAL A 182 -19.72 10.41 1.55
CA VAL A 182 -18.81 9.33 1.18
C VAL A 182 -17.75 9.17 2.27
N SER A 183 -17.45 7.94 2.67
CA SER A 183 -16.36 7.65 3.61
C SER A 183 -15.01 7.73 2.88
N LEU A 184 -14.07 8.45 3.46
CA LEU A 184 -12.70 8.53 2.95
C LEU A 184 -11.77 7.61 3.76
N ARG A 185 -10.95 6.83 3.06
CA ARG A 185 -9.89 6.02 3.67
C ARG A 185 -8.57 6.31 2.97
N PHE A 186 -7.54 6.55 3.76
CA PHE A 186 -6.19 6.79 3.28
C PHE A 186 -5.21 5.79 3.87
N ASN A 187 -4.29 5.29 3.04
CA ASN A 187 -3.02 4.78 3.53
C ASN A 187 -1.94 5.80 3.18
N THR A 188 -1.33 6.39 4.18
CA THR A 188 -0.31 7.43 4.01
C THR A 188 0.97 7.07 4.75
N ASN A 189 2.11 7.51 4.23
CA ASN A 189 3.38 7.42 4.95
C ASN A 189 3.50 8.48 6.07
N GLY A 190 2.55 9.41 6.13
CA GLY A 190 2.44 10.40 7.18
C GLY A 190 3.46 11.53 7.15
N THR A 191 4.38 11.56 6.19
CA THR A 191 5.45 12.60 6.15
C THR A 191 4.96 13.95 5.63
N ILE A 192 3.87 13.95 4.86
CA ILE A 192 3.31 15.15 4.23
C ILE A 192 1.85 15.30 4.66
N LEU A 193 1.49 16.51 5.10
CA LEU A 193 0.13 16.90 5.36
C LEU A 193 -0.10 18.32 4.84
N ASN A 194 -0.87 18.45 3.75
CA ASN A 194 -1.21 19.74 3.17
C ASN A 194 -2.38 20.37 3.97
N PRO A 195 -2.22 21.57 4.56
CA PRO A 195 -3.27 22.20 5.36
C PRO A 195 -4.58 22.44 4.58
N THR A 196 -4.48 22.86 3.31
CA THR A 196 -5.68 23.11 2.49
C THR A 196 -6.44 21.82 2.22
N LEU A 197 -5.73 20.72 1.93
CA LEU A 197 -6.32 19.40 1.75
C LEU A 197 -6.95 18.88 3.06
N LEU A 198 -6.28 19.10 4.20
CA LEU A 198 -6.79 18.72 5.51
C LEU A 198 -8.13 19.41 5.82
N GLU A 199 -8.23 20.72 5.57
CA GLU A 199 -9.48 21.46 5.76
C GLU A 199 -10.61 20.97 4.83
N GLU A 200 -10.28 20.50 3.63
CA GLU A 200 -11.28 19.89 2.75
C GLU A 200 -11.73 18.52 3.26
N ILE A 201 -10.79 17.68 3.71
CA ILE A 201 -11.06 16.35 4.25
C ILE A 201 -11.92 16.42 5.52
N LYS A 202 -11.72 17.42 6.37
CA LYS A 202 -12.54 17.64 7.59
C LYS A 202 -14.04 17.83 7.33
N LYS A 203 -14.43 18.15 6.10
CA LYS A 203 -15.85 18.29 5.73
C LYS A 203 -16.59 16.96 5.59
N PHE A 204 -15.86 15.85 5.53
CA PHE A 204 -16.43 14.51 5.38
C PHE A 204 -16.83 13.94 6.76
N LYS A 205 -17.95 13.20 6.78
CA LYS A 205 -18.47 12.61 8.02
C LYS A 205 -17.59 11.49 8.58
N ASN A 206 -17.01 10.70 7.68
CA ASN A 206 -16.20 9.54 8.04
C ASN A 206 -14.87 9.60 7.31
N VAL A 207 -13.80 9.76 8.06
CA VAL A 207 -12.42 9.79 7.56
C VAL A 207 -11.58 8.82 8.36
N ASN A 208 -11.02 7.81 7.68
CA ASN A 208 -10.04 6.89 8.26
C ASN A 208 -8.66 7.18 7.67
N MET A 209 -7.68 7.43 8.54
CA MET A 209 -6.27 7.67 8.19
C MET A 209 -5.41 6.55 8.74
N CYS A 210 -5.04 5.60 7.89
CA CYS A 210 -4.11 4.55 8.25
C CYS A 210 -2.67 5.01 7.97
N PHE A 211 -1.93 5.28 9.03
CA PHE A 211 -0.51 5.65 8.93
C PHE A 211 0.35 4.42 8.75
N SER A 212 1.18 4.42 7.72
CA SER A 212 2.14 3.37 7.47
C SER A 212 3.36 3.56 8.39
N ILE A 213 3.31 2.99 9.60
CA ILE A 213 4.37 3.07 10.62
C ILE A 213 4.90 1.67 10.89
N ASP A 214 6.21 1.44 10.68
CA ASP A 214 6.86 0.13 10.81
C ASP A 214 7.69 -0.01 12.09
N GLY A 215 7.78 1.02 12.90
CA GLY A 215 8.49 1.05 14.19
C GLY A 215 8.43 2.43 14.82
N VAL A 216 8.90 2.57 16.04
CA VAL A 216 8.93 3.84 16.75
C VAL A 216 10.27 4.55 16.52
N GLY A 217 10.24 5.87 16.30
CA GLY A 217 11.46 6.67 16.21
C GLY A 217 12.35 6.25 15.03
N LYS A 218 13.63 6.10 15.33
CA LYS A 218 14.67 5.78 14.33
C LYS A 218 14.44 4.44 13.60
N ILE A 219 13.70 3.50 14.19
CA ILE A 219 13.36 2.23 13.54
C ILE A 219 12.50 2.49 12.31
N ASN A 220 11.47 3.34 12.44
CA ASN A 220 10.65 3.75 11.31
C ASN A 220 11.47 4.43 10.23
N ASP A 221 12.36 5.35 10.60
CA ASP A 221 13.17 6.13 9.66
C ASP A 221 14.16 5.26 8.88
N TYR A 222 14.73 4.24 9.52
CA TYR A 222 15.59 3.26 8.85
C TYR A 222 14.82 2.41 7.82
N ILE A 223 13.66 1.92 8.20
CA ILE A 223 12.83 1.06 7.33
C ILE A 223 12.21 1.88 6.20
N ARG A 224 11.66 3.05 6.54
CA ARG A 224 11.00 3.98 5.62
C ARG A 224 11.94 5.11 5.23
N TRP A 225 13.05 4.76 4.57
CA TRP A 225 14.10 5.70 4.20
C TRP A 225 13.56 6.96 3.52
N GLY A 226 13.96 8.11 4.07
CA GLY A 226 13.47 9.43 3.68
C GLY A 226 12.39 9.99 4.61
N SER A 227 11.85 9.19 5.55
CA SER A 227 10.99 9.70 6.62
C SER A 227 11.81 10.35 7.74
N LYS A 228 11.13 11.19 8.51
CA LYS A 228 11.57 11.69 9.80
C LYS A 228 10.45 11.45 10.79
N TRP A 229 10.73 10.69 11.84
CA TRP A 229 9.73 10.30 12.83
C TRP A 229 8.97 11.47 13.40
N GLU A 230 9.65 12.58 13.68
CA GLU A 230 9.05 13.78 14.25
C GLU A 230 7.97 14.36 13.33
N ASP A 231 8.17 14.32 12.01
CA ASP A 231 7.17 14.78 11.04
C ASP A 231 5.99 13.82 10.96
N VAL A 232 6.25 12.51 10.93
CA VAL A 232 5.21 11.47 10.90
C VAL A 232 4.35 11.55 12.15
N TYR A 233 4.98 11.61 13.33
CA TYR A 233 4.27 11.69 14.61
C TYR A 233 3.48 12.99 14.75
N ARG A 234 4.04 14.12 14.37
CA ARG A 234 3.34 15.41 14.35
C ARG A 234 2.08 15.33 13.46
N ASN A 235 2.19 14.83 12.25
CA ASN A 235 1.07 14.72 11.31
C ASN A 235 0.02 13.71 11.78
N PHE A 236 0.45 12.62 12.40
CA PHE A 236 -0.42 11.65 13.08
C PHE A 236 -1.25 12.34 14.18
N LYS A 237 -0.62 13.14 15.07
CA LYS A 237 -1.32 13.89 16.12
C LYS A 237 -2.31 14.89 15.54
N ILE A 238 -1.93 15.64 14.49
CA ILE A 238 -2.84 16.60 13.83
C ILE A 238 -4.09 15.89 13.30
N CYS A 239 -3.97 14.70 12.70
CA CYS A 239 -5.11 13.94 12.22
C CYS A 239 -6.01 13.42 13.36
N LYS A 240 -5.43 12.97 14.48
CA LYS A 240 -6.18 12.61 15.69
C LYS A 240 -6.95 13.79 16.26
N ASP A 241 -6.28 14.93 16.41
CA ASP A 241 -6.88 16.16 16.96
C ASP A 241 -7.97 16.73 16.03
N ALA A 242 -7.89 16.43 14.73
CA ALA A 242 -8.94 16.74 13.75
C ALA A 242 -10.19 15.83 13.89
N GLY A 243 -10.16 14.82 14.76
CA GLY A 243 -11.26 13.89 14.99
C GLY A 243 -11.37 12.77 13.95
N PHE A 244 -10.32 12.51 13.17
CA PHE A 244 -10.29 11.39 12.24
C PHE A 244 -10.14 10.05 12.98
N ASP A 245 -10.70 9.01 12.40
CA ASP A 245 -10.41 7.63 12.80
C ASP A 245 -8.99 7.28 12.33
N VAL A 246 -8.03 7.34 13.27
CA VAL A 246 -6.61 7.12 12.99
C VAL A 246 -6.21 5.71 13.42
N SER A 247 -5.49 5.04 12.54
CA SER A 247 -4.93 3.70 12.77
C SER A 247 -3.50 3.61 12.24
N ILE A 248 -2.78 2.54 12.59
CA ILE A 248 -1.47 2.26 12.00
C ILE A 248 -1.48 0.93 11.25
N GLY A 249 -0.72 0.89 10.13
CA GLY A 249 -0.61 -0.27 9.25
C GLY A 249 0.84 -0.68 9.01
N PRO A 250 1.51 -1.35 9.97
CA PRO A 250 2.87 -1.82 9.77
C PRO A 250 2.93 -2.94 8.73
N THR A 251 4.02 -2.94 7.97
CA THR A 251 4.43 -4.08 7.17
C THR A 251 5.41 -4.92 7.97
N VAL A 252 4.92 -6.00 8.58
CA VAL A 252 5.72 -6.89 9.44
C VAL A 252 6.72 -7.67 8.58
N GLN A 253 7.98 -7.48 8.87
CA GLN A 253 9.12 -7.98 8.13
C GLN A 253 10.31 -8.25 9.06
N ILE A 254 11.39 -8.86 8.55
CA ILE A 254 12.58 -9.16 9.37
C ILE A 254 13.11 -7.91 10.08
N LEU A 255 13.07 -6.74 9.43
CA LEU A 255 13.62 -5.50 10.00
C LEU A 255 12.86 -4.98 11.22
N ASN A 256 11.59 -5.34 11.41
CA ASN A 256 10.79 -4.86 12.54
C ASN A 256 10.18 -5.95 13.41
N GLU A 257 10.28 -7.24 13.06
CA GLU A 257 9.62 -8.30 13.82
C GLU A 257 10.00 -8.28 15.31
N LEU A 258 11.29 -8.08 15.62
CA LEU A 258 11.78 -8.03 17.00
C LEU A 258 11.32 -6.77 17.76
N TYR A 259 10.94 -5.71 17.06
CA TYR A 259 10.48 -4.43 17.62
C TYR A 259 8.96 -4.26 17.60
N MET A 260 8.21 -5.25 17.09
CA MET A 260 6.74 -5.21 17.07
C MET A 260 6.10 -5.09 18.45
N PRO A 261 6.65 -5.70 19.54
CA PRO A 261 6.10 -5.48 20.88
C PRO A 261 6.10 -4.01 21.31
N GLU A 262 7.19 -3.27 21.01
CA GLU A 262 7.30 -1.83 21.28
C GLU A 262 6.27 -1.04 20.46
N LEU A 263 6.14 -1.34 19.18
CA LEU A 263 5.17 -0.66 18.31
C LEU A 263 3.73 -0.91 18.73
N ARG A 264 3.39 -2.14 19.15
CA ARG A 264 2.06 -2.46 19.69
C ARG A 264 1.76 -1.70 20.99
N GLN A 265 2.76 -1.60 21.89
CA GLN A 265 2.63 -0.83 23.11
C GLN A 265 2.40 0.66 22.79
N TRP A 266 3.22 1.22 21.90
CA TRP A 266 3.05 2.60 21.46
C TRP A 266 1.65 2.86 20.86
N ALA A 267 1.15 1.97 19.99
CA ALA A 267 -0.21 2.08 19.42
C ALA A 267 -1.29 2.04 20.49
N SER A 268 -1.13 1.17 21.50
CA SER A 268 -2.02 1.09 22.67
C SER A 268 -1.98 2.37 23.50
N ASP A 269 -0.80 2.94 23.76
CA ASP A 269 -0.63 4.18 24.51
C ASP A 269 -1.22 5.38 23.75
N GLU A 270 -1.14 5.37 22.42
CA GLU A 270 -1.80 6.34 21.56
C GLU A 270 -3.30 6.08 21.41
N GLY A 271 -3.82 4.94 21.85
CA GLY A 271 -5.23 4.57 21.74
C GLY A 271 -5.70 4.42 20.30
N VAL A 272 -4.90 3.78 19.44
CA VAL A 272 -5.21 3.54 18.03
C VAL A 272 -5.10 2.07 17.66
N ASP A 273 -5.89 1.65 16.67
CA ASP A 273 -5.85 0.30 16.13
C ASP A 273 -4.59 0.06 15.29
N ILE A 274 -4.12 -1.20 15.31
CA ILE A 274 -3.00 -1.67 14.50
C ILE A 274 -3.44 -2.77 13.55
N PHE A 275 -3.16 -2.61 12.26
CA PHE A 275 -3.48 -3.56 11.19
C PHE A 275 -2.21 -4.12 10.57
N GLU A 276 -1.71 -5.22 11.12
CA GLU A 276 -0.46 -5.84 10.69
C GLU A 276 -0.59 -6.54 9.33
N ASN A 277 0.28 -6.16 8.39
CA ASN A 277 0.40 -6.79 7.08
C ASN A 277 1.71 -7.56 7.00
N ILE A 278 1.65 -8.87 6.80
CA ILE A 278 2.86 -9.69 6.70
C ILE A 278 3.48 -9.53 5.31
N LEU A 279 4.76 -9.16 5.26
CA LEU A 279 5.50 -9.02 4.02
C LEU A 279 5.72 -10.39 3.36
N SER A 280 5.31 -10.51 2.10
CA SER A 280 5.52 -11.71 1.29
C SER A 280 6.69 -11.57 0.29
N SER A 281 7.00 -10.35 -0.13
CA SER A 281 8.07 -10.03 -1.08
C SER A 281 8.65 -8.64 -0.77
N PRO A 282 9.97 -8.45 -0.90
CA PRO A 282 10.96 -9.47 -1.30
C PRO A 282 11.20 -10.55 -0.24
N ASP A 283 11.52 -11.76 -0.67
CA ASP A 283 11.68 -12.93 0.20
C ASP A 283 12.74 -12.74 1.29
N TYR A 284 13.81 -12.01 1.00
CA TYR A 284 14.89 -11.76 1.96
C TYR A 284 14.52 -10.81 3.10
N TYR A 285 13.37 -10.11 3.03
CA TYR A 285 12.80 -9.37 4.15
C TYR A 285 11.61 -10.08 4.79
N SER A 286 11.13 -11.19 4.24
CA SER A 286 9.98 -11.91 4.79
C SER A 286 10.32 -12.61 6.10
N ILE A 287 9.51 -12.45 7.13
CA ILE A 287 9.69 -13.05 8.46
C ILE A 287 9.80 -14.57 8.44
N LYS A 288 9.21 -15.25 7.45
CA LYS A 288 9.33 -16.71 7.28
C LYS A 288 10.78 -17.16 7.07
N ASN A 289 11.64 -16.26 6.59
CA ASN A 289 13.04 -16.47 6.27
C ASN A 289 13.99 -15.86 7.31
N ALA A 290 13.48 -15.41 8.44
CA ALA A 290 14.31 -14.88 9.52
C ALA A 290 15.28 -15.94 10.07
N PRO A 291 16.53 -15.59 10.46
CA PRO A 291 17.53 -16.55 10.92
C PRO A 291 17.14 -17.29 12.22
N TRP A 292 16.26 -16.69 13.01
CA TRP A 292 15.68 -17.31 14.19
C TRP A 292 14.50 -18.26 13.87
N ARG A 293 14.12 -18.42 12.57
CA ARG A 293 13.03 -19.31 12.12
C ARG A 293 13.50 -20.40 11.17
N ASN A 294 14.47 -20.13 10.31
CA ASN A 294 15.02 -21.10 9.37
C ASN A 294 16.49 -20.81 9.00
N ASN A 295 17.15 -21.77 8.35
CA ASN A 295 18.55 -21.69 7.95
C ASN A 295 18.71 -21.60 6.43
N ASN A 296 17.82 -20.91 5.73
CA ASN A 296 17.93 -20.73 4.28
C ASN A 296 19.08 -19.78 3.93
N LYS A 297 20.29 -20.35 3.78
CA LYS A 297 21.52 -19.58 3.57
C LYS A 297 21.41 -18.60 2.39
N ARG A 298 20.83 -19.02 1.27
CA ARG A 298 20.69 -18.15 0.08
C ARG A 298 19.94 -16.86 0.43
N VAL A 299 18.81 -16.99 1.09
CA VAL A 299 17.98 -15.83 1.43
C VAL A 299 18.64 -14.96 2.50
N HIS A 300 19.41 -15.56 3.42
CA HIS A 300 20.22 -14.82 4.39
C HIS A 300 21.35 -14.05 3.70
N ASP A 301 22.05 -14.67 2.76
CA ASP A 301 23.08 -14.01 1.95
C ASP A 301 22.49 -12.85 1.13
N ASP A 302 21.30 -13.02 0.55
CA ASP A 302 20.57 -11.94 -0.14
C ASP A 302 20.17 -10.81 0.82
N PHE A 303 19.70 -11.11 2.04
CA PHE A 303 19.42 -10.09 3.06
C PHE A 303 20.66 -9.25 3.36
N ILE A 304 21.79 -9.90 3.69
CA ILE A 304 23.06 -9.23 3.99
C ILE A 304 23.50 -8.38 2.80
N LYS A 305 23.50 -8.97 1.60
CA LYS A 305 23.92 -8.30 0.36
C LYS A 305 23.12 -7.03 0.11
N TYR A 306 21.80 -7.12 0.05
CA TYR A 306 20.95 -5.99 -0.31
C TYR A 306 20.83 -4.96 0.81
N THR A 307 20.88 -5.39 2.07
CA THR A 307 20.97 -4.48 3.22
C THR A 307 22.25 -3.65 3.13
N ASN A 308 23.41 -4.25 2.94
CA ASN A 308 24.69 -3.56 2.82
C ASN A 308 24.72 -2.61 1.61
N ILE A 309 24.16 -3.00 0.46
CA ILE A 309 24.07 -2.12 -0.72
C ILE A 309 23.29 -0.84 -0.38
N LEU A 310 22.10 -0.99 0.24
CA LEU A 310 21.27 0.15 0.60
C LEU A 310 21.88 0.97 1.73
N ASP A 311 22.50 0.35 2.72
CA ASP A 311 23.15 1.05 3.82
C ASP A 311 24.30 1.91 3.34
N ASN A 312 25.18 1.37 2.50
CA ASN A 312 26.29 2.12 1.90
C ASN A 312 25.80 3.28 1.02
N LYS A 313 24.79 3.03 0.14
CA LYS A 313 24.22 4.08 -0.71
C LYS A 313 23.62 5.22 0.10
N ARG A 314 22.97 4.91 1.21
CA ARG A 314 22.22 5.84 2.05
C ARG A 314 23.01 6.38 3.23
N ASN A 315 24.23 5.89 3.44
CA ASN A 315 25.05 6.16 4.63
C ASN A 315 24.25 5.99 5.93
N CYS A 316 23.57 4.83 6.06
CA CYS A 316 22.61 4.55 7.13
C CYS A 316 22.65 3.06 7.44
N PHE A 317 23.34 2.65 8.52
CA PHE A 317 23.75 1.29 8.77
C PHE A 317 22.81 0.57 9.75
N ILE A 318 22.42 -0.66 9.41
CA ILE A 318 21.47 -1.47 10.20
C ILE A 318 21.92 -1.61 11.68
N ALA A 319 23.22 -1.70 11.94
CA ALA A 319 23.73 -1.86 13.30
C ALA A 319 23.40 -0.66 14.22
N ASP A 320 23.29 0.55 13.67
CA ASP A 320 22.97 1.76 14.44
C ASP A 320 21.48 1.87 14.78
N TYR A 321 20.64 1.26 13.96
CA TYR A 321 19.19 1.41 14.04
C TYR A 321 18.49 0.16 14.58
N LEU A 322 18.93 -1.02 14.16
CA LEU A 322 18.31 -2.32 14.45
C LEU A 322 19.39 -3.33 14.92
N PRO A 323 20.07 -3.06 16.07
CA PRO A 323 21.21 -3.85 16.51
C PRO A 323 20.90 -5.34 16.74
N GLU A 324 19.69 -5.69 17.20
CA GLU A 324 19.29 -7.07 17.39
C GLU A 324 19.20 -7.84 16.07
N VAL A 325 18.69 -7.20 15.03
CA VAL A 325 18.62 -7.79 13.68
C VAL A 325 20.03 -7.89 13.09
N ALA A 326 20.84 -6.82 13.20
CA ALA A 326 22.22 -6.82 12.73
C ALA A 326 23.03 -7.96 13.35
N ASN A 327 22.95 -8.12 14.66
CA ASN A 327 23.62 -9.21 15.40
C ASN A 327 23.17 -10.60 14.93
N ALA A 328 21.86 -10.79 14.68
CA ALA A 328 21.33 -12.08 14.20
C ALA A 328 21.86 -12.48 12.81
N TYR A 329 22.28 -11.51 12.00
CA TYR A 329 22.88 -11.72 10.68
C TYR A 329 24.42 -11.58 10.67
N GLY A 330 25.05 -11.27 11.80
CA GLY A 330 26.49 -11.03 11.89
C GLY A 330 26.95 -9.79 11.11
N ILE A 331 26.09 -8.77 11.02
CA ILE A 331 26.40 -7.47 10.40
C ILE A 331 26.90 -6.54 11.51
N SER A 332 28.11 -6.00 11.33
CA SER A 332 28.75 -5.06 12.27
C SER A 332 28.76 -3.64 11.71
#